data_23f0fe84f88dda093f53377fdf0be69d
#
_entry.id   23f0fe84f88dda093f53377fdf0be69d
#
_cell.length_a   1.000
_cell.length_b   1.000
_cell.length_c   1.000
_cell.angle_alpha   90.00
_cell.angle_beta   90.00
_cell.angle_gamma   90.00
#
_symmetry.space_group_name_H-M   'P 1'
#
loop_
_entity.id
_entity.type
_entity.pdbx_description
1 polymer ?
#
loop_
_entity_poly.entity_id
_entity_poly.type
_entity_poly.pdbx_seq_one_letter_code
_entity_poly.pdbx_strand_id
1 'polypeptide(L)'
;MDQHYEPTNPLSMPFECFEYDSAVNPFPVSEHWHYFAEVIFGVEGNLLVSRGKESAVLRPSEIIFINPLMRHSLSSADGKPVRYNVIKLDLGQIGETPSYAPDLRTLMLEAEQDRRSFHLSVEQTHSTHIDYMFKECLREYRGKEFAYDLKIRAVLYLIFTSLIRLWIQDGFSLQNRTVQSDPLYSITSYIDRHIQESLKVEELARHCGLSYPWFAKRFREIYGISCKEYIEKVRISKVAHYLVFTDYDLNYISQATGYADCSHMIKDFRRLKQTTPGQFRQLHKKEPPRT
;
A
#
# COMPACT_ATOMS: atom_id res chain seq x y z
N MET A 1 4.73 -21.15 5.14
CA MET A 1 4.63 -19.92 4.36
C MET A 1 4.31 -20.36 2.93
N ASP A 2 3.33 -19.73 2.30
CA ASP A 2 3.13 -19.95 0.86
C ASP A 2 4.40 -19.47 0.15
N GLN A 3 4.99 -20.34 -0.71
CA GLN A 3 6.26 -20.09 -1.40
C GLN A 3 6.18 -18.85 -2.33
N HIS A 4 4.98 -18.35 -2.59
CA HIS A 4 4.70 -17.24 -3.51
C HIS A 4 4.38 -15.92 -2.80
N TYR A 5 4.50 -15.86 -1.46
CA TYR A 5 4.28 -14.60 -0.74
C TYR A 5 5.50 -13.70 -0.82
N GLU A 6 5.35 -12.52 -1.40
CA GLU A 6 6.37 -11.48 -1.36
C GLU A 6 6.24 -10.67 -0.05
N PRO A 7 7.20 -10.77 0.87
CA PRO A 7 7.20 -9.95 2.07
C PRO A 7 7.54 -8.50 1.70
N THR A 8 6.52 -7.72 1.39
CA THR A 8 6.69 -6.27 1.27
C THR A 8 6.90 -5.68 2.66
N ASN A 9 7.62 -4.57 2.76
CA ASN A 9 7.76 -3.84 4.01
C ASN A 9 6.67 -2.75 4.10
N PRO A 10 5.40 -3.12 4.36
CA PRO A 10 4.23 -2.27 4.24
C PRO A 10 4.15 -1.16 5.26
N LEU A 11 5.06 -1.17 6.20
CA LEU A 11 4.80 -0.61 7.52
C LEU A 11 5.65 0.59 7.82
N SER A 12 6.50 1.00 6.90
CA SER A 12 7.11 2.33 6.97
C SER A 12 6.22 3.40 6.37
N MET A 13 5.40 3.03 5.36
CA MET A 13 4.48 3.92 4.63
C MET A 13 3.32 3.09 4.04
N PRO A 14 2.10 3.65 3.90
CA PRO A 14 0.96 2.95 3.32
C PRO A 14 1.10 2.74 1.80
N PHE A 15 2.18 3.18 1.21
CA PHE A 15 2.50 3.03 -0.21
C PHE A 15 4.02 2.99 -0.42
N GLU A 16 4.43 2.34 -1.49
CA GLU A 16 5.78 2.34 -2.04
C GLU A 16 5.72 2.75 -3.51
N CYS A 17 6.67 3.58 -3.96
CA CYS A 17 6.79 4.01 -5.35
C CYS A 17 8.22 3.79 -5.82
N PHE A 18 8.40 3.02 -6.90
CA PHE A 18 9.74 2.72 -7.44
C PHE A 18 9.73 2.52 -8.95
N GLU A 19 10.89 2.62 -9.54
CA GLU A 19 11.16 2.21 -10.92
C GLU A 19 11.80 0.84 -10.91
N TYR A 20 11.42 0.03 -11.90
CA TYR A 20 11.98 -1.29 -12.12
C TYR A 20 12.57 -1.36 -13.54
N ASP A 21 13.84 -1.74 -13.61
CA ASP A 21 14.57 -1.95 -14.85
C ASP A 21 15.06 -3.41 -14.88
N SER A 22 14.59 -4.17 -15.84
CA SER A 22 14.95 -5.59 -16.00
C SER A 22 16.40 -5.81 -16.40
N ALA A 23 17.13 -4.78 -16.83
CA ALA A 23 18.55 -4.88 -17.14
C ALA A 23 19.44 -4.88 -15.90
N VAL A 24 18.94 -4.36 -14.76
CA VAL A 24 19.71 -4.20 -13.53
C VAL A 24 19.10 -4.94 -12.33
N ASN A 25 17.82 -5.28 -12.38
CA ASN A 25 17.11 -5.97 -11.32
C ASN A 25 16.82 -7.43 -11.68
N PRO A 26 16.64 -8.34 -10.70
CA PRO A 26 16.27 -9.72 -10.96
C PRO A 26 14.99 -9.84 -11.79
N PHE A 27 15.06 -10.48 -12.95
CA PHE A 27 13.95 -10.63 -13.89
C PHE A 27 14.02 -11.98 -14.62
N PRO A 28 12.91 -12.68 -14.91
CA PRO A 28 11.52 -12.29 -14.64
C PRO A 28 11.15 -12.31 -13.17
N VAL A 29 10.09 -11.56 -12.79
CA VAL A 29 9.49 -11.62 -11.47
C VAL A 29 8.59 -12.85 -11.42
N SER A 30 8.97 -13.85 -10.65
CA SER A 30 8.23 -15.11 -10.50
C SER A 30 6.82 -14.88 -9.96
N GLU A 31 5.93 -15.86 -10.14
CA GLU A 31 4.59 -15.79 -9.58
C GLU A 31 4.65 -15.59 -8.07
N HIS A 32 4.00 -14.51 -7.62
CA HIS A 32 3.92 -14.12 -6.23
C HIS A 32 2.57 -13.42 -5.95
N TRP A 33 2.31 -13.17 -4.69
CA TRP A 33 1.19 -12.36 -4.25
C TRP A 33 1.58 -11.54 -3.02
N HIS A 34 0.94 -10.43 -2.85
CA HIS A 34 1.11 -9.56 -1.68
C HIS A 34 -0.21 -8.93 -1.27
N TYR A 35 -0.19 -8.31 -0.12
CA TYR A 35 -1.36 -7.71 0.50
C TYR A 35 -1.79 -6.39 -0.15
N PHE A 36 -0.92 -5.74 -0.91
CA PHE A 36 -1.13 -4.44 -1.52
C PHE A 36 -1.88 -4.53 -2.85
N ALA A 37 -2.62 -3.45 -3.15
CA ALA A 37 -2.88 -3.14 -4.54
C ALA A 37 -1.60 -2.67 -5.20
N GLU A 38 -1.42 -3.00 -6.46
CA GLU A 38 -0.27 -2.57 -7.25
C GLU A 38 -0.76 -1.89 -8.53
N VAL A 39 -0.15 -0.75 -8.84
CA VAL A 39 -0.40 -0.02 -10.08
C VAL A 39 0.91 0.03 -10.85
N ILE A 40 0.92 -0.57 -12.04
CA ILE A 40 2.11 -0.68 -12.89
C ILE A 40 1.93 0.21 -14.12
N PHE A 41 2.90 1.09 -14.36
CA PHE A 41 2.95 1.98 -15.53
C PHE A 41 4.09 1.55 -16.45
N GLY A 42 3.79 1.21 -17.71
CA GLY A 42 4.76 0.87 -18.72
C GLY A 42 5.60 2.08 -19.14
N VAL A 43 6.93 1.94 -19.11
CA VAL A 43 7.88 2.99 -19.53
C VAL A 43 8.59 2.61 -20.81
N GLU A 44 9.12 1.39 -20.92
CA GLU A 44 9.85 0.93 -22.10
C GLU A 44 9.71 -0.60 -22.25
N GLY A 45 9.63 -1.05 -23.50
CA GLY A 45 9.47 -2.47 -23.85
C GLY A 45 8.05 -2.98 -23.63
N ASN A 46 7.86 -4.29 -23.81
CA ASN A 46 6.57 -4.97 -23.69
C ASN A 46 6.58 -5.90 -22.48
N LEU A 47 5.94 -5.49 -21.39
CA LEU A 47 5.85 -6.26 -20.16
C LEU A 47 4.66 -7.20 -20.21
N LEU A 48 4.88 -8.51 -20.14
CA LEU A 48 3.82 -9.50 -19.96
C LEU A 48 3.47 -9.58 -18.48
N VAL A 49 2.25 -9.20 -18.15
CA VAL A 49 1.68 -9.28 -16.80
C VAL A 49 0.70 -10.44 -16.77
N SER A 50 1.00 -11.48 -16.00
CA SER A 50 0.09 -12.61 -15.77
C SER A 50 -0.61 -12.45 -14.43
N ARG A 51 -1.94 -12.50 -14.39
CA ARG A 51 -2.81 -12.35 -13.24
C ARG A 51 -3.75 -13.56 -13.14
N GLY A 52 -3.48 -14.45 -12.21
CA GLY A 52 -4.26 -15.68 -12.11
C GLY A 52 -4.27 -16.46 -13.42
N LYS A 53 -5.43 -16.51 -14.11
CA LYS A 53 -5.58 -17.18 -15.41
C LYS A 53 -5.51 -16.25 -16.62
N GLU A 54 -5.41 -14.96 -16.40
CA GLU A 54 -5.38 -13.94 -17.44
C GLU A 54 -3.98 -13.38 -17.61
N SER A 55 -3.65 -12.99 -18.83
CA SER A 55 -2.39 -12.32 -19.12
C SER A 55 -2.63 -11.17 -20.08
N ALA A 56 -1.91 -10.07 -19.87
CA ALA A 56 -1.96 -8.90 -20.73
C ALA A 56 -0.55 -8.39 -21.00
N VAL A 57 -0.34 -7.81 -22.17
CA VAL A 57 0.91 -7.13 -22.50
C VAL A 57 0.75 -5.65 -22.20
N LEU A 58 1.48 -5.16 -21.22
CA LEU A 58 1.55 -3.76 -20.86
C LEU A 58 2.63 -3.08 -21.71
N ARG A 59 2.19 -2.12 -22.52
CA ARG A 59 3.06 -1.32 -23.40
C ARG A 59 3.44 0.01 -22.74
N PRO A 60 4.40 0.75 -23.29
CA PRO A 60 4.71 2.10 -22.82
C PRO A 60 3.48 3.01 -22.78
N SER A 61 3.34 3.75 -21.69
CA SER A 61 2.20 4.66 -21.40
C SER A 61 0.86 3.96 -21.12
N GLU A 62 0.82 2.65 -21.01
CA GLU A 62 -0.32 1.90 -20.50
C GLU A 62 -0.20 1.69 -19.00
N ILE A 63 -1.33 1.42 -18.35
CA ILE A 63 -1.40 1.13 -16.91
C ILE A 63 -2.16 -0.16 -16.67
N ILE A 64 -1.67 -0.97 -15.73
CA ILE A 64 -2.41 -2.11 -15.20
C ILE A 64 -2.51 -2.02 -13.68
N PHE A 65 -3.70 -2.36 -13.16
CA PHE A 65 -3.96 -2.47 -11.73
C PHE A 65 -4.01 -3.94 -11.32
N ILE A 66 -3.41 -4.25 -10.19
CA ILE A 66 -3.42 -5.58 -9.57
C ILE A 66 -4.05 -5.45 -8.20
N ASN A 67 -5.11 -6.20 -7.96
CA ASN A 67 -5.80 -6.22 -6.69
C ASN A 67 -4.96 -6.90 -5.59
N PRO A 68 -5.19 -6.53 -4.32
CA PRO A 68 -4.60 -7.26 -3.19
C PRO A 68 -4.86 -8.77 -3.29
N LEU A 69 -3.87 -9.57 -2.90
CA LEU A 69 -3.91 -11.04 -2.88
C LEU A 69 -3.98 -11.71 -4.26
N MET A 70 -4.01 -10.94 -5.35
CA MET A 70 -3.97 -11.48 -6.70
C MET A 70 -2.58 -12.06 -6.99
N ARG A 71 -2.52 -13.36 -7.33
CA ARG A 71 -1.29 -13.98 -7.82
C ARG A 71 -0.95 -13.41 -9.19
N HIS A 72 0.28 -12.95 -9.34
CA HIS A 72 0.75 -12.36 -10.57
C HIS A 72 2.25 -12.59 -10.77
N SER A 73 2.67 -12.49 -12.02
CA SER A 73 4.07 -12.56 -12.42
C SER A 73 4.35 -11.57 -13.54
N LEU A 74 5.60 -11.15 -13.67
CA LEU A 74 6.02 -10.18 -14.65
C LEU A 74 7.18 -10.75 -15.47
N SER A 75 7.05 -10.70 -16.80
CA SER A 75 8.09 -11.16 -17.73
C SER A 75 8.12 -10.30 -18.99
N SER A 76 9.16 -10.42 -19.81
CA SER A 76 9.18 -9.77 -21.11
C SER A 76 8.30 -10.54 -22.10
N ALA A 77 7.47 -9.83 -22.86
CA ALA A 77 6.61 -10.46 -23.86
C ALA A 77 7.39 -10.85 -25.14
N ASP A 78 8.53 -10.22 -25.41
CA ASP A 78 9.32 -10.40 -26.62
C ASP A 78 10.81 -10.69 -26.36
N GLY A 79 11.16 -10.96 -25.10
CA GLY A 79 12.54 -11.25 -24.67
C GLY A 79 13.46 -10.03 -24.58
N LYS A 80 12.96 -8.82 -24.84
CA LYS A 80 13.74 -7.58 -24.72
C LYS A 80 13.67 -7.01 -23.31
N PRO A 81 14.64 -6.16 -22.92
CA PRO A 81 14.57 -5.43 -21.66
C PRO A 81 13.29 -4.60 -21.54
N VAL A 82 12.77 -4.51 -20.31
CA VAL A 82 11.58 -3.73 -19.98
C VAL A 82 11.86 -2.81 -18.82
N ARG A 83 11.28 -1.61 -18.84
CA ARG A 83 11.24 -0.68 -17.71
C ARG A 83 9.82 -0.30 -17.41
N TYR A 84 9.49 -0.31 -16.13
CA TYR A 84 8.17 0.06 -15.64
C TYR A 84 8.26 0.70 -14.26
N ASN A 85 7.27 1.47 -13.94
CA ASN A 85 7.12 2.11 -12.64
C ASN A 85 6.01 1.42 -11.86
N VAL A 86 6.18 1.36 -10.55
CA VAL A 86 5.25 0.67 -9.66
C VAL A 86 4.84 1.58 -8.52
N ILE A 87 3.56 1.57 -8.19
CA ILE A 87 3.02 2.06 -6.92
C ILE A 87 2.34 0.88 -6.23
N LYS A 88 2.89 0.44 -5.09
CA LYS A 88 2.23 -0.51 -4.17
C LYS A 88 1.55 0.28 -3.06
N LEU A 89 0.32 -0.07 -2.71
CA LEU A 89 -0.44 0.66 -1.71
C LEU A 89 -1.42 -0.23 -0.93
N ASP A 90 -1.58 0.06 0.36
CA ASP A 90 -2.63 -0.53 1.17
C ASP A 90 -3.93 0.26 1.00
N LEU A 91 -4.91 -0.33 0.31
CA LEU A 91 -6.21 0.31 0.05
C LEU A 91 -6.97 0.66 1.34
N GLY A 92 -6.76 -0.10 2.42
CA GLY A 92 -7.37 0.18 3.72
C GLY A 92 -6.78 1.41 4.41
N GLN A 93 -5.53 1.77 4.11
CA GLN A 93 -4.85 2.92 4.72
C GLN A 93 -4.97 4.22 3.92
N ILE A 94 -5.47 4.19 2.69
CA ILE A 94 -5.76 5.44 1.96
C ILE A 94 -6.88 6.21 2.64
N GLY A 95 -7.71 5.53 3.40
CA GLY A 95 -8.75 6.14 4.21
C GLY A 95 -10.13 5.67 3.79
N GLU A 96 -10.98 5.43 4.78
CA GLU A 96 -12.40 5.23 4.59
C GLU A 96 -13.06 6.61 4.42
N THR A 97 -13.81 6.79 3.36
CA THR A 97 -14.76 7.90 3.28
C THR A 97 -16.00 7.50 4.07
N PRO A 98 -16.31 8.16 5.20
CA PRO A 98 -17.55 7.85 5.90
C PRO A 98 -18.73 8.17 4.99
N SER A 99 -19.60 7.22 4.79
CA SER A 99 -21.03 7.38 4.56
C SER A 99 -21.65 7.46 3.17
N TYR A 100 -20.97 7.64 2.04
CA TYR A 100 -21.68 7.79 0.75
C TYR A 100 -21.23 6.87 -0.38
N ALA A 101 -20.11 6.18 -0.24
CA ALA A 101 -19.64 5.21 -1.22
C ALA A 101 -19.06 4.00 -0.49
N PRO A 102 -19.15 2.79 -1.07
CA PRO A 102 -18.39 1.66 -0.60
C PRO A 102 -16.91 2.05 -0.52
N ASP A 103 -16.18 1.49 0.45
CA ASP A 103 -14.74 1.70 0.53
C ASP A 103 -14.05 1.26 -0.77
N LEU A 104 -12.90 1.86 -1.05
CA LEU A 104 -12.19 1.64 -2.31
C LEU A 104 -11.87 0.17 -2.56
N ARG A 105 -11.59 -0.60 -1.53
CA ARG A 105 -11.30 -2.02 -1.64
C ARG A 105 -12.53 -2.81 -2.09
N THR A 106 -13.69 -2.53 -1.50
CA THR A 106 -14.96 -3.15 -1.91
C THR A 106 -15.25 -2.84 -3.37
N LEU A 107 -15.07 -1.58 -3.81
CA LEU A 107 -15.21 -1.19 -5.21
C LEU A 107 -14.30 -1.99 -6.15
N MET A 108 -13.03 -2.15 -5.79
CA MET A 108 -12.06 -2.91 -6.58
C MET A 108 -12.43 -4.39 -6.67
N LEU A 109 -12.90 -5.00 -5.58
CA LEU A 109 -13.34 -6.40 -5.56
C LEU A 109 -14.63 -6.62 -6.37
N GLU A 110 -15.60 -5.72 -6.26
CA GLU A 110 -16.83 -5.81 -7.06
C GLU A 110 -16.54 -5.63 -8.55
N ALA A 111 -15.66 -4.70 -8.92
CA ALA A 111 -15.24 -4.51 -10.30
C ALA A 111 -14.55 -5.75 -10.87
N GLU A 112 -13.76 -6.46 -10.06
CA GLU A 112 -13.13 -7.71 -10.47
C GLU A 112 -14.17 -8.82 -10.67
N GLN A 113 -15.14 -8.97 -9.77
CA GLN A 113 -16.24 -9.93 -9.93
C GLN A 113 -17.10 -9.63 -11.16
N ASP A 114 -17.26 -8.34 -11.49
CA ASP A 114 -17.98 -7.87 -12.69
C ASP A 114 -17.09 -7.90 -13.94
N ARG A 115 -15.87 -8.43 -13.85
CA ARG A 115 -14.89 -8.56 -14.93
C ARG A 115 -14.57 -7.25 -15.62
N ARG A 116 -14.49 -6.15 -14.86
CA ARG A 116 -14.04 -4.86 -15.39
C ARG A 116 -12.58 -4.89 -15.77
N SER A 117 -12.21 -4.12 -16.78
CA SER A 117 -10.82 -4.03 -17.20
C SER A 117 -10.00 -3.28 -16.14
N PHE A 118 -8.91 -3.92 -15.72
CA PHE A 118 -7.87 -3.32 -14.88
C PHE A 118 -6.67 -2.87 -15.70
N HIS A 119 -6.74 -2.99 -17.02
CA HIS A 119 -5.73 -2.55 -17.97
C HIS A 119 -6.29 -1.34 -18.75
N LEU A 120 -5.61 -0.20 -18.63
CA LEU A 120 -5.93 1.02 -19.34
C LEU A 120 -5.00 1.19 -20.53
N SER A 121 -5.59 1.40 -21.70
CA SER A 121 -4.86 1.74 -22.91
C SER A 121 -4.18 3.11 -22.81
N VAL A 122 -3.28 3.41 -23.72
CA VAL A 122 -2.63 4.72 -23.82
C VAL A 122 -3.65 5.85 -23.91
N GLU A 123 -4.71 5.68 -24.70
CA GLU A 123 -5.78 6.67 -24.87
C GLU A 123 -6.54 6.91 -23.54
N GLN A 124 -6.93 5.86 -22.85
CA GLN A 124 -7.60 5.96 -21.55
C GLN A 124 -6.70 6.61 -20.49
N THR A 125 -5.43 6.24 -20.46
CA THR A 125 -4.44 6.78 -19.54
C THR A 125 -4.25 8.28 -19.74
N HIS A 126 -4.15 8.74 -20.99
CA HIS A 126 -3.99 10.16 -21.32
C HIS A 126 -5.28 10.96 -21.10
N SER A 127 -6.43 10.46 -21.53
CA SER A 127 -7.72 11.17 -21.37
C SER A 127 -8.11 11.38 -19.92
N THR A 128 -7.65 10.52 -19.01
CA THR A 128 -7.86 10.64 -17.58
C THR A 128 -6.72 11.36 -16.85
N HIS A 129 -5.63 11.71 -17.53
CA HIS A 129 -4.41 12.27 -16.95
C HIS A 129 -3.74 11.39 -15.87
N ILE A 130 -4.04 10.08 -15.83
CA ILE A 130 -3.46 9.17 -14.83
C ILE A 130 -1.94 9.07 -15.01
N ASP A 131 -1.41 9.15 -16.21
CA ASP A 131 0.04 9.16 -16.48
C ASP A 131 0.77 10.33 -15.78
N TYR A 132 0.18 11.52 -15.81
CA TYR A 132 0.71 12.67 -15.07
C TYR A 132 0.61 12.47 -13.57
N MET A 133 -0.54 12.02 -13.07
CA MET A 133 -0.78 11.73 -11.67
C MET A 133 0.19 10.67 -11.13
N PHE A 134 0.45 9.63 -11.91
CA PHE A 134 1.39 8.57 -11.57
C PHE A 134 2.82 9.10 -11.40
N LYS A 135 3.29 9.89 -12.37
CA LYS A 135 4.61 10.56 -12.33
C LYS A 135 4.72 11.50 -11.13
N GLU A 136 3.64 12.18 -10.78
CA GLU A 136 3.57 13.04 -9.59
C GLU A 136 3.79 12.25 -8.31
N CYS A 137 3.14 11.09 -8.14
CA CYS A 137 3.39 10.20 -7.00
C CYS A 137 4.86 9.79 -6.89
N LEU A 138 5.49 9.41 -8.00
CA LEU A 138 6.91 9.04 -8.00
C LEU A 138 7.81 10.21 -7.59
N ARG A 139 7.52 11.41 -8.10
CA ARG A 139 8.28 12.63 -7.77
C ARG A 139 8.19 12.95 -6.28
N GLU A 140 7.00 12.95 -5.72
CA GLU A 140 6.75 13.22 -4.31
C GLU A 140 7.41 12.17 -3.41
N TYR A 141 7.30 10.89 -3.79
CA TYR A 141 7.91 9.80 -3.03
C TYR A 141 9.44 9.88 -3.01
N ARG A 142 10.07 10.34 -4.09
CA ARG A 142 11.54 10.56 -4.15
C ARG A 142 11.95 11.82 -3.40
N GLY A 143 11.21 12.92 -3.55
CA GLY A 143 11.51 14.20 -2.93
C GLY A 143 11.32 14.18 -1.41
N LYS A 144 10.29 13.49 -0.93
CA LYS A 144 9.89 13.41 0.49
C LYS A 144 9.87 14.77 1.17
N GLU A 145 9.29 15.77 0.48
CA GLU A 145 9.07 17.08 1.06
C GLU A 145 8.01 17.03 2.16
N PHE A 146 7.87 18.11 2.92
CA PHE A 146 6.84 18.16 3.95
C PHE A 146 5.45 17.87 3.36
N ALA A 147 4.67 17.00 4.02
CA ALA A 147 3.35 16.55 3.59
C ALA A 147 3.31 15.78 2.24
N TYR A 148 4.43 15.22 1.78
CA TYR A 148 4.47 14.40 0.56
C TYR A 148 3.52 13.20 0.61
N ASP A 149 3.34 12.59 1.79
CA ASP A 149 2.41 11.48 2.01
C ASP A 149 0.95 11.92 1.84
N LEU A 150 0.59 13.10 2.32
CA LEU A 150 -0.74 13.68 2.11
C LEU A 150 -0.99 13.94 0.62
N LYS A 151 0.01 14.48 -0.08
CA LYS A 151 -0.10 14.75 -1.52
C LYS A 151 -0.22 13.47 -2.32
N ILE A 152 0.57 12.44 -2.03
CA ILE A 152 0.45 11.12 -2.68
C ILE A 152 -0.94 10.53 -2.45
N ARG A 153 -1.48 10.56 -1.23
CA ARG A 153 -2.85 10.10 -0.95
C ARG A 153 -3.89 10.81 -1.80
N ALA A 154 -3.81 12.14 -1.88
CA ALA A 154 -4.72 12.94 -2.70
C ALA A 154 -4.66 12.54 -4.18
N VAL A 155 -3.46 12.35 -4.71
CA VAL A 155 -3.25 11.92 -6.11
C VAL A 155 -3.76 10.49 -6.32
N LEU A 156 -3.54 9.58 -5.39
CA LEU A 156 -4.08 8.21 -5.47
C LEU A 156 -5.60 8.19 -5.49
N TYR A 157 -6.28 9.03 -4.70
CA TYR A 157 -7.75 9.17 -4.79
C TYR A 157 -8.20 9.62 -6.18
N LEU A 158 -7.48 10.54 -6.81
CA LEU A 158 -7.80 10.97 -8.18
C LEU A 158 -7.60 9.84 -9.19
N ILE A 159 -6.51 9.07 -9.09
CA ILE A 159 -6.24 7.90 -9.95
C ILE A 159 -7.39 6.88 -9.84
N PHE A 160 -7.75 6.47 -8.62
CA PHE A 160 -8.82 5.49 -8.44
C PHE A 160 -10.20 6.03 -8.82
N THR A 161 -10.48 7.30 -8.56
CA THR A 161 -11.73 7.94 -9.00
C THR A 161 -11.84 7.94 -10.52
N SER A 162 -10.75 8.21 -11.24
CA SER A 162 -10.72 8.15 -12.70
C SER A 162 -10.97 6.74 -13.21
N LEU A 163 -10.33 5.73 -12.63
CA LEU A 163 -10.56 4.33 -12.96
C LEU A 163 -12.03 3.92 -12.75
N ILE A 164 -12.60 4.23 -11.58
CA ILE A 164 -13.98 3.91 -11.25
C ILE A 164 -14.95 4.59 -12.23
N ARG A 165 -14.69 5.84 -12.60
CA ARG A 165 -15.53 6.57 -13.58
C ARG A 165 -15.46 5.94 -14.97
N LEU A 166 -14.32 5.43 -15.40
CA LEU A 166 -14.23 4.65 -16.64
C LEU A 166 -15.10 3.38 -16.55
N TRP A 167 -15.05 2.65 -15.46
CA TRP A 167 -15.91 1.48 -15.28
C TRP A 167 -17.40 1.83 -15.29
N ILE A 168 -17.81 2.94 -14.67
CA ILE A 168 -19.20 3.41 -14.70
C ILE A 168 -19.62 3.75 -16.13
N GLN A 169 -18.77 4.40 -16.92
CA GLN A 169 -19.03 4.68 -18.33
C GLN A 169 -19.19 3.39 -19.15
N ASP A 170 -18.45 2.34 -18.79
CA ASP A 170 -18.56 1.00 -19.40
C ASP A 170 -19.69 0.15 -18.78
N GLY A 171 -20.64 0.77 -18.05
CA GLY A 171 -21.83 0.11 -17.50
C GLY A 171 -21.62 -0.61 -16.17
N PHE A 172 -20.53 -0.36 -15.45
CA PHE A 172 -20.39 -0.83 -14.06
C PHE A 172 -21.41 -0.13 -13.19
N SER A 173 -22.18 -0.90 -12.45
CA SER A 173 -23.09 -0.39 -11.44
C SER A 173 -22.81 -1.09 -10.12
N LEU A 174 -22.72 -0.31 -9.06
CA LEU A 174 -22.68 -0.84 -7.71
C LEU A 174 -23.99 -1.57 -7.44
N GLN A 175 -23.94 -2.88 -7.53
CA GLN A 175 -25.03 -3.70 -7.05
C GLN A 175 -24.86 -3.79 -5.53
N ASN A 176 -25.96 -3.70 -4.77
CA ASN A 176 -26.00 -3.97 -3.33
C ASN A 176 -25.70 -5.46 -3.04
N ARG A 177 -24.65 -5.98 -3.64
CA ARG A 177 -24.09 -7.27 -3.27
C ARG A 177 -23.27 -7.01 -2.01
N THR A 178 -23.71 -7.58 -0.90
CA THR A 178 -22.87 -7.75 0.27
C THR A 178 -21.66 -8.59 -0.16
N VAL A 179 -20.63 -7.93 -0.68
CA VAL A 179 -19.30 -8.54 -0.72
C VAL A 179 -18.99 -8.78 0.74
N GLN A 180 -19.06 -10.04 1.18
CA GLN A 180 -18.53 -10.41 2.48
C GLN A 180 -17.03 -10.15 2.43
N SER A 181 -16.66 -8.90 2.68
CA SER A 181 -15.27 -8.58 2.94
C SER A 181 -14.88 -9.34 4.20
N ASP A 182 -13.86 -10.17 4.09
CA ASP A 182 -13.29 -10.84 5.27
C ASP A 182 -13.02 -9.74 6.32
N PRO A 183 -13.62 -9.82 7.54
CA PRO A 183 -13.49 -8.77 8.57
C PRO A 183 -12.05 -8.42 8.89
N LEU A 184 -11.11 -9.31 8.58
CA LEU A 184 -9.67 -9.05 8.69
C LEU A 184 -9.17 -7.96 7.77
N TYR A 185 -9.89 -7.62 6.74
CA TYR A 185 -9.47 -6.57 5.82
C TYR A 185 -9.67 -5.15 6.37
N SER A 186 -10.65 -4.94 7.22
CA SER A 186 -10.86 -3.65 7.88
C SER A 186 -10.00 -3.48 9.13
N ILE A 187 -9.38 -4.57 9.62
CA ILE A 187 -8.67 -4.54 10.90
C ILE A 187 -7.40 -3.68 10.87
N THR A 188 -6.71 -3.58 9.74
CA THR A 188 -5.53 -2.72 9.61
C THR A 188 -5.89 -1.24 9.72
N SER A 189 -6.98 -0.81 9.08
CA SER A 189 -7.52 0.54 9.23
C SER A 189 -7.97 0.82 10.67
N TYR A 190 -8.59 -0.17 11.32
CA TYR A 190 -8.94 -0.06 12.73
C TYR A 190 -7.69 0.12 13.60
N ILE A 191 -6.66 -0.74 13.42
CA ILE A 191 -5.39 -0.64 14.14
C ILE A 191 -4.75 0.74 13.94
N ASP A 192 -4.72 1.26 12.70
CA ASP A 192 -4.09 2.55 12.41
C ASP A 192 -4.80 3.72 13.10
N ARG A 193 -6.14 3.71 13.10
CA ARG A 193 -6.96 4.73 13.80
C ARG A 193 -6.82 4.71 15.31
N HIS A 194 -6.67 3.50 15.89
CA HIS A 194 -6.60 3.30 17.33
C HIS A 194 -5.18 3.03 17.84
N ILE A 195 -4.14 3.37 17.05
CA ILE A 195 -2.75 3.00 17.35
C ILE A 195 -2.22 3.59 18.67
N GLN A 196 -2.80 4.70 19.11
CA GLN A 196 -2.47 5.35 20.39
C GLN A 196 -3.03 4.60 21.60
N GLU A 197 -3.98 3.71 21.37
CA GLU A 197 -4.65 2.96 22.43
C GLU A 197 -3.91 1.66 22.76
N SER A 198 -4.30 1.05 23.88
CA SER A 198 -3.84 -0.29 24.24
C SER A 198 -4.54 -1.33 23.38
N LEU A 199 -3.93 -1.70 22.25
CA LEU A 199 -4.47 -2.70 21.33
C LEU A 199 -4.10 -4.11 21.80
N LYS A 200 -5.09 -4.90 22.22
CA LYS A 200 -4.91 -6.32 22.54
C LYS A 200 -5.40 -7.19 21.38
N VAL A 201 -4.58 -8.15 20.97
CA VAL A 201 -4.89 -9.00 19.81
C VAL A 201 -6.20 -9.78 20.02
N GLU A 202 -6.50 -10.17 21.25
CA GLU A 202 -7.75 -10.83 21.62
C GLU A 202 -8.99 -9.94 21.40
N GLU A 203 -8.85 -8.65 21.63
CA GLU A 203 -9.90 -7.65 21.38
C GLU A 203 -10.11 -7.42 19.90
N LEU A 204 -9.01 -7.37 19.12
CA LEU A 204 -9.06 -7.29 17.66
C LEU A 204 -9.71 -8.53 17.03
N ALA A 205 -9.39 -9.73 17.57
CA ALA A 205 -10.05 -10.96 17.13
C ALA A 205 -11.56 -10.91 17.36
N ARG A 206 -12.00 -10.47 18.55
CA ARG A 206 -13.43 -10.29 18.87
C ARG A 206 -14.09 -9.24 17.99
N HIS A 207 -13.39 -8.15 17.65
CA HIS A 207 -13.88 -7.13 16.72
C HIS A 207 -14.17 -7.71 15.33
N CYS A 208 -13.37 -8.68 14.90
CA CYS A 208 -13.60 -9.43 13.65
C CYS A 208 -14.62 -10.57 13.78
N GLY A 209 -15.21 -10.79 14.94
CA GLY A 209 -16.10 -11.94 15.18
C GLY A 209 -15.40 -13.30 15.16
N LEU A 210 -14.09 -13.35 15.45
CA LEU A 210 -13.24 -14.52 15.32
C LEU A 210 -12.68 -14.97 16.67
N SER A 211 -12.41 -16.29 16.80
CA SER A 211 -11.58 -16.78 17.92
C SER A 211 -10.13 -16.32 17.74
N TYR A 212 -9.42 -16.10 18.85
CA TYR A 212 -8.00 -15.68 18.81
C TYR A 212 -7.11 -16.61 17.96
N PRO A 213 -7.17 -17.97 18.10
CA PRO A 213 -6.32 -18.84 17.30
C PRO A 213 -6.59 -18.71 15.79
N TRP A 214 -7.86 -18.60 15.41
CA TRP A 214 -8.24 -18.46 14.02
C TRP A 214 -7.82 -17.10 13.43
N PHE A 215 -8.07 -16.02 14.21
CA PHE A 215 -7.61 -14.67 13.86
C PHE A 215 -6.08 -14.63 13.69
N ALA A 216 -5.32 -15.15 14.66
CA ALA A 216 -3.85 -15.11 14.61
C ALA A 216 -3.29 -15.89 13.41
N LYS A 217 -3.88 -17.07 13.11
CA LYS A 217 -3.51 -17.88 11.94
C LYS A 217 -3.83 -17.10 10.65
N ARG A 218 -5.07 -16.62 10.51
CA ARG A 218 -5.55 -15.97 9.31
C ARG A 218 -4.85 -14.63 9.07
N PHE A 219 -4.60 -13.86 10.14
CA PHE A 219 -3.83 -12.62 10.07
C PHE A 219 -2.42 -12.88 9.52
N ARG A 220 -1.74 -13.93 10.02
CA ARG A 220 -0.41 -14.29 9.52
C ARG A 220 -0.44 -14.81 8.08
N GLU A 221 -1.47 -15.52 7.67
CA GLU A 221 -1.65 -15.95 6.28
C GLU A 221 -1.81 -14.74 5.34
N ILE A 222 -2.58 -13.72 5.75
CA ILE A 222 -2.86 -12.53 4.95
C ILE A 222 -1.66 -11.57 4.95
N TYR A 223 -1.09 -11.29 6.13
CA TYR A 223 -0.10 -10.21 6.29
C TYR A 223 1.35 -10.71 6.41
N GLY A 224 1.59 -12.02 6.43
CA GLY A 224 2.92 -12.61 6.56
C GLY A 224 3.56 -12.51 7.94
N ILE A 225 3.02 -11.70 8.84
CA ILE A 225 3.52 -11.44 10.19
C ILE A 225 2.41 -11.57 11.23
N SER A 226 2.76 -11.67 12.51
CA SER A 226 1.76 -11.68 13.56
C SER A 226 1.10 -10.29 13.72
N CYS A 227 -0.16 -10.26 14.18
CA CYS A 227 -0.87 -9.00 14.44
C CYS A 227 -0.12 -8.10 15.45
N LYS A 228 0.49 -8.70 16.48
CA LYS A 228 1.32 -7.97 17.44
C LYS A 228 2.51 -7.30 16.75
N GLU A 229 3.23 -8.03 15.92
CA GLU A 229 4.36 -7.51 15.16
C GLU A 229 3.92 -6.41 14.17
N TYR A 230 2.73 -6.56 13.59
CA TYR A 230 2.11 -5.54 12.76
C TYR A 230 1.92 -4.22 13.53
N ILE A 231 1.29 -4.28 14.71
CA ILE A 231 1.07 -3.11 15.58
C ILE A 231 2.40 -2.44 15.94
N GLU A 232 3.41 -3.20 16.35
CA GLU A 232 4.75 -2.68 16.67
C GLU A 232 5.36 -1.92 15.49
N LYS A 233 5.30 -2.49 14.29
CA LYS A 233 5.83 -1.85 13.09
C LYS A 233 5.08 -0.56 12.74
N VAL A 234 3.74 -0.53 12.80
CA VAL A 234 2.94 0.68 12.58
C VAL A 234 3.33 1.78 13.58
N ARG A 235 3.46 1.43 14.86
CA ARG A 235 3.93 2.38 15.90
C ARG A 235 5.29 2.97 15.56
N ILE A 236 6.26 2.13 15.22
CA ILE A 236 7.62 2.57 14.88
C ILE A 236 7.65 3.42 13.60
N SER A 237 6.80 3.14 12.65
CA SER A 237 6.65 3.98 11.47
C SER A 237 6.17 5.38 11.84
N LYS A 238 5.14 5.50 12.70
CA LYS A 238 4.67 6.80 13.20
C LYS A 238 5.74 7.51 14.04
N VAL A 239 6.51 6.78 14.87
CA VAL A 239 7.66 7.36 15.58
C VAL A 239 8.66 7.95 14.59
N ALA A 240 9.06 7.22 13.57
CA ALA A 240 9.99 7.70 12.54
C ALA A 240 9.46 8.96 11.84
N HIS A 241 8.17 9.00 11.51
CA HIS A 241 7.52 10.17 10.93
C HIS A 241 7.62 11.40 11.86
N TYR A 242 7.25 11.27 13.14
CA TYR A 242 7.40 12.36 14.10
C TYR A 242 8.85 12.84 14.25
N LEU A 243 9.81 11.91 14.26
CA LEU A 243 11.24 12.27 14.37
C LEU A 243 11.74 13.10 13.19
N VAL A 244 11.23 12.86 11.99
CA VAL A 244 11.64 13.57 10.77
C VAL A 244 10.96 14.93 10.63
N PHE A 245 9.68 15.00 10.93
CA PHE A 245 8.85 16.16 10.57
C PHE A 245 8.47 17.06 11.75
N THR A 246 8.86 16.72 12.98
CA THR A 246 8.54 17.53 14.17
C THR A 246 9.72 17.62 15.12
N ASP A 247 9.65 18.62 16.01
CA ASP A 247 10.59 18.80 17.11
C ASP A 247 10.08 18.22 18.44
N TYR A 248 9.04 17.41 18.42
CA TYR A 248 8.48 16.79 19.61
C TYR A 248 9.53 15.95 20.34
N ASP A 249 9.51 16.01 21.67
CA ASP A 249 10.37 15.19 22.50
C ASP A 249 9.96 13.70 22.46
N LEU A 250 10.85 12.82 22.88
CA LEU A 250 10.63 11.40 22.82
C LEU A 250 9.51 10.89 23.74
N ASN A 251 9.23 11.60 24.84
CA ASN A 251 8.13 11.23 25.74
C ASN A 251 6.78 11.51 25.08
N TYR A 252 6.64 12.68 24.48
CA TYR A 252 5.44 13.01 23.68
C TYR A 252 5.24 12.00 22.55
N ILE A 253 6.30 11.72 21.78
CA ILE A 253 6.22 10.77 20.65
C ILE A 253 5.82 9.39 21.14
N SER A 254 6.36 8.91 22.27
CA SER A 254 6.01 7.61 22.82
C SER A 254 4.51 7.51 23.16
N GLN A 255 3.96 8.53 23.81
CA GLN A 255 2.54 8.59 24.13
C GLN A 255 1.67 8.70 22.87
N ALA A 256 2.03 9.60 21.95
CA ALA A 256 1.30 9.83 20.70
C ALA A 256 1.30 8.61 19.77
N THR A 257 2.18 7.65 19.99
CA THR A 257 2.29 6.41 19.21
C THR A 257 1.85 5.14 19.97
N GLY A 258 1.27 5.32 21.18
CA GLY A 258 0.67 4.24 21.95
C GLY A 258 1.64 3.37 22.74
N TYR A 259 2.85 3.87 23.00
CA TYR A 259 3.78 3.23 23.93
C TYR A 259 3.49 3.64 25.37
N ALA A 260 3.56 2.67 26.30
CA ALA A 260 3.38 2.94 27.70
C ALA A 260 4.50 3.82 28.29
N ASP A 261 5.72 3.67 27.75
CA ASP A 261 6.90 4.43 28.16
C ASP A 261 7.90 4.61 27.01
N CYS A 262 8.74 5.61 27.16
CA CYS A 262 9.77 5.97 26.18
C CYS A 262 10.85 4.89 26.03
N SER A 263 11.18 4.15 27.09
CA SER A 263 12.23 3.12 27.05
C SER A 263 11.83 1.95 26.17
N HIS A 264 10.57 1.53 26.25
CA HIS A 264 10.01 0.50 25.38
C HIS A 264 10.01 0.95 23.92
N MET A 265 9.56 2.16 23.64
CA MET A 265 9.62 2.76 22.30
C MET A 265 11.05 2.76 21.73
N ILE A 266 12.04 3.21 22.52
CA ILE A 266 13.46 3.28 22.09
C ILE A 266 13.99 1.87 21.79
N LYS A 267 13.64 0.88 22.62
CA LYS A 267 14.07 -0.52 22.42
C LYS A 267 13.52 -1.08 21.11
N ASP A 268 12.23 -0.91 20.83
CA ASP A 268 11.60 -1.38 19.60
C ASP A 268 12.11 -0.61 18.38
N PHE A 269 12.32 0.70 18.51
CA PHE A 269 12.88 1.51 17.44
C PHE A 269 14.28 1.02 17.05
N ARG A 270 15.17 0.79 18.03
CA ARG A 270 16.49 0.24 17.76
C ARG A 270 16.43 -1.13 17.09
N ARG A 271 15.55 -2.00 17.56
CA ARG A 271 15.36 -3.35 16.99
C ARG A 271 14.91 -3.29 15.53
N LEU A 272 13.96 -2.40 15.20
CA LEU A 272 13.36 -2.35 13.86
C LEU A 272 14.07 -1.41 12.88
N LYS A 273 14.70 -0.34 13.35
CA LYS A 273 15.40 0.65 12.51
C LYS A 273 16.92 0.57 12.56
N GLN A 274 17.50 -0.32 13.40
CA GLN A 274 18.93 -0.54 13.59
C GLN A 274 19.70 0.74 13.95
N THR A 275 19.02 1.74 14.54
CA THR A 275 19.59 3.02 14.97
C THR A 275 18.79 3.59 16.14
N THR A 276 19.33 4.58 16.86
CA THR A 276 18.58 5.26 17.93
C THR A 276 17.62 6.32 17.37
N PRO A 277 16.52 6.65 18.06
CA PRO A 277 15.64 7.75 17.64
C PRO A 277 16.37 9.08 17.45
N GLY A 278 17.34 9.40 18.34
CA GLY A 278 18.15 10.63 18.24
C GLY A 278 19.04 10.66 16.99
N GLN A 279 19.77 9.56 16.73
CA GLN A 279 20.57 9.44 15.51
C GLN A 279 19.72 9.46 14.25
N PHE A 280 18.56 8.78 14.27
CA PHE A 280 17.62 8.79 13.16
C PHE A 280 17.11 10.21 12.85
N ARG A 281 16.76 10.98 13.88
CA ARG A 281 16.35 12.38 13.75
C ARG A 281 17.47 13.22 13.12
N GLN A 282 18.71 13.10 13.60
CA GLN A 282 19.86 13.85 13.05
C GLN A 282 20.13 13.54 11.57
N LEU A 283 20.01 12.28 11.17
CA LEU A 283 20.28 11.84 9.80
C LEU A 283 19.17 12.23 8.79
N HIS A 284 17.92 12.33 9.26
CA HIS A 284 16.77 12.48 8.38
C HIS A 284 15.99 13.79 8.56
N LYS A 285 16.33 14.59 9.58
CA LYS A 285 15.69 15.90 9.77
C LYS A 285 16.12 16.81 8.63
N LYS A 286 15.19 17.10 7.75
CA LYS A 286 15.38 18.16 6.75
C LYS A 286 15.36 19.51 7.45
N GLU A 287 16.37 20.36 7.26
CA GLU A 287 16.28 21.76 7.68
C GLU A 287 15.02 22.38 7.04
N PRO A 288 14.23 23.15 7.80
CA PRO A 288 13.16 23.92 7.20
C PRO A 288 13.75 24.85 6.14
N PRO A 289 13.05 25.12 5.04
CA PRO A 289 13.54 26.07 4.06
C PRO A 289 13.84 27.39 4.77
N ARG A 290 15.06 27.88 4.65
CA ARG A 290 15.44 29.20 5.18
C ARG A 290 14.57 30.23 4.45
N THR A 291 13.68 30.88 5.19
CA THR A 291 12.86 31.99 4.72
C THR A 291 13.73 33.16 4.28
#